data_04732544349b0f51c4a15aa1bbb6c3df
#
_entry.id   04732544349b0f51c4a15aa1bbb6c3df
#
_cell.length_a   1.000
_cell.length_b   1.000
_cell.length_c   1.000
_cell.angle_alpha   90.00
_cell.angle_beta   90.00
_cell.angle_gamma   90.00
#
_symmetry.space_group_name_H-M   'P 1'
#
loop_
_entity.id
_entity.type
_entity.pdbx_description
1 polymer ?
#
loop_
_entity_poly.entity_id
_entity_poly.type
_entity_poly.pdbx_seq_one_letter_code
_entity_poly.pdbx_strand_id
1 'polypeptide(L)'
;MIAHKHVSLNIQAPDYNVVGENLLHSISEVLSISMEDPLIDAWATAYGQLADLFISTEKAIYEQHQQTKGSWLGWRNFKIAKKVVESDEITSFYLAPVDGGDLPKYEAGQYISVRVFVEELGLKQPRQYTLSTSPQADYLRISVKREDQKGDLVAGWVSNTLHGLAEGSEIEISAPTGNFCLIDPNKRNVFISGGVGLTPMVAMLNQLVTL
;
A
#
# COMPACT_ATOMS: atom_id res chain seq x y z
N MET A 1 -10.10 -2.32 -3.08
CA MET A 1 -10.28 -2.15 -4.54
C MET A 1 -8.92 -1.95 -5.19
N ILE A 2 -8.65 -2.51 -6.38
CA ILE A 2 -7.32 -2.52 -7.02
C ILE A 2 -6.79 -1.09 -7.27
N ALA A 3 -7.63 -0.15 -7.72
CA ALA A 3 -7.23 1.23 -7.97
C ALA A 3 -6.53 1.92 -6.78
N HIS A 4 -7.01 1.73 -5.55
CA HIS A 4 -6.32 2.25 -4.36
C HIS A 4 -4.92 1.64 -4.18
N LYS A 5 -4.75 0.35 -4.54
CA LYS A 5 -3.44 -0.29 -4.48
C LYS A 5 -2.49 0.29 -5.53
N HIS A 6 -2.97 0.51 -6.74
CA HIS A 6 -2.19 1.16 -7.80
C HIS A 6 -1.75 2.57 -7.41
N VAL A 7 -2.70 3.38 -6.89
CA VAL A 7 -2.39 4.74 -6.40
C VAL A 7 -1.34 4.70 -5.29
N SER A 8 -1.44 3.76 -4.33
CA SER A 8 -0.45 3.61 -3.26
C SER A 8 0.95 3.20 -3.76
N LEU A 9 1.03 2.61 -4.93
CA LEU A 9 2.27 2.26 -5.62
C LEU A 9 2.75 3.32 -6.61
N ASN A 10 2.00 4.42 -6.73
CA ASN A 10 2.24 5.51 -7.67
C ASN A 10 2.20 5.07 -9.14
N ILE A 11 1.30 4.13 -9.48
CA ILE A 11 1.04 3.72 -10.87
C ILE A 11 0.40 4.88 -11.61
N GLN A 12 0.91 5.17 -12.81
CA GLN A 12 0.47 6.27 -13.67
C GLN A 12 -0.13 5.74 -14.98
N ALA A 13 -0.96 6.55 -15.63
CA ALA A 13 -1.59 6.16 -16.90
C ALA A 13 -0.62 5.59 -17.97
N PRO A 14 0.60 6.13 -18.17
CA PRO A 14 1.55 5.54 -19.13
C PRO A 14 2.01 4.12 -18.79
N ASP A 15 1.98 3.71 -17.50
CA ASP A 15 2.43 2.38 -17.07
C ASP A 15 1.53 1.27 -17.64
N TYR A 16 0.28 1.59 -17.93
CA TYR A 16 -0.67 0.65 -18.55
C TYR A 16 -0.26 0.23 -19.96
N ASN A 17 0.43 1.09 -20.71
CA ASN A 17 0.95 0.73 -22.04
C ASN A 17 2.00 -0.38 -21.91
N VAL A 18 2.93 -0.22 -20.96
CA VAL A 18 3.99 -1.21 -20.72
C VAL A 18 3.38 -2.56 -20.30
N VAL A 19 2.38 -2.53 -19.39
CA VAL A 19 1.69 -3.76 -18.96
C VAL A 19 0.93 -4.40 -20.13
N GLY A 20 0.21 -3.59 -20.93
CA GLY A 20 -0.55 -4.07 -22.09
C GLY A 20 0.32 -4.74 -23.13
N GLU A 21 1.42 -4.11 -23.52
CA GLU A 21 2.37 -4.66 -24.49
C GLU A 21 2.93 -6.02 -24.02
N ASN A 22 3.40 -6.09 -22.76
CA ASN A 22 3.94 -7.33 -22.21
C ASN A 22 2.88 -8.41 -22.07
N LEU A 23 1.63 -8.06 -21.70
CA LEU A 23 0.51 -9.00 -21.62
C LEU A 23 0.24 -9.63 -22.98
N LEU A 24 0.13 -8.82 -24.05
CA LEU A 24 -0.18 -9.32 -25.39
C LEU A 24 0.96 -10.20 -25.95
N HIS A 25 2.22 -9.80 -25.74
CA HIS A 25 3.36 -10.63 -26.09
C HIS A 25 3.36 -11.96 -25.34
N SER A 26 3.07 -11.96 -24.04
CA SER A 26 2.99 -13.18 -23.25
C SER A 26 1.87 -14.11 -23.73
N ILE A 27 0.71 -13.57 -24.10
CA ILE A 27 -0.40 -14.35 -24.69
C ILE A 27 0.03 -14.98 -26.03
N SER A 28 0.66 -14.20 -26.91
CA SER A 28 1.19 -14.67 -28.19
C SER A 28 2.18 -15.83 -27.99
N GLU A 29 3.11 -15.68 -27.06
CA GLU A 29 4.14 -16.68 -26.76
C GLU A 29 3.53 -17.98 -26.19
N VAL A 30 2.70 -17.88 -25.18
CA VAL A 30 2.08 -19.04 -24.49
C VAL A 30 1.16 -19.82 -25.43
N LEU A 31 0.40 -19.11 -26.28
CA LEU A 31 -0.50 -19.75 -27.24
C LEU A 31 0.17 -20.13 -28.55
N SER A 32 1.43 -19.73 -28.75
CA SER A 32 2.20 -19.94 -30.01
C SER A 32 1.45 -19.38 -31.22
N ILE A 33 0.86 -18.19 -31.10
CA ILE A 33 0.16 -17.47 -32.18
C ILE A 33 0.90 -16.19 -32.57
N SER A 34 0.67 -15.69 -33.79
CA SER A 34 1.24 -14.41 -34.24
C SER A 34 0.64 -13.24 -33.46
N MET A 35 1.42 -12.15 -33.32
CA MET A 35 0.90 -10.88 -32.83
C MET A 35 -0.19 -10.25 -33.73
N GLU A 36 -0.32 -10.74 -34.96
CA GLU A 36 -1.36 -10.33 -35.93
C GLU A 36 -2.62 -11.21 -35.86
N ASP A 37 -2.66 -12.17 -34.94
CA ASP A 37 -3.82 -13.05 -34.76
C ASP A 37 -5.02 -12.24 -34.23
N PRO A 38 -6.24 -12.45 -34.78
CA PRO A 38 -7.44 -11.75 -34.30
C PRO A 38 -7.73 -11.91 -32.80
N LEU A 39 -7.22 -12.97 -32.15
CA LEU A 39 -7.33 -13.18 -30.72
C LEU A 39 -6.51 -12.12 -29.95
N ILE A 40 -5.33 -11.73 -30.46
CA ILE A 40 -4.52 -10.67 -29.86
C ILE A 40 -5.25 -9.31 -29.95
N ASP A 41 -5.90 -8.99 -31.06
CA ASP A 41 -6.71 -7.79 -31.20
C ASP A 41 -7.90 -7.77 -30.21
N ALA A 42 -8.54 -8.90 -30.02
CA ALA A 42 -9.63 -9.03 -29.04
C ALA A 42 -9.11 -8.80 -27.60
N TRP A 43 -7.96 -9.36 -27.23
CA TRP A 43 -7.33 -9.11 -25.94
C TRP A 43 -6.87 -7.68 -25.76
N ALA A 44 -6.31 -7.05 -26.81
CA ALA A 44 -5.90 -5.64 -26.78
C ALA A 44 -7.13 -4.73 -26.52
N THR A 45 -8.24 -5.00 -27.17
CA THR A 45 -9.50 -4.27 -26.98
C THR A 45 -10.03 -4.43 -25.54
N ALA A 46 -10.06 -5.66 -25.02
CA ALA A 46 -10.54 -5.94 -23.66
C ALA A 46 -9.62 -5.30 -22.61
N TYR A 47 -8.29 -5.41 -22.78
CA TYR A 47 -7.33 -4.77 -21.91
C TYR A 47 -7.46 -3.24 -21.94
N GLY A 48 -7.61 -2.63 -23.11
CA GLY A 48 -7.78 -1.18 -23.25
C GLY A 48 -8.99 -0.66 -22.45
N GLN A 49 -10.13 -1.33 -22.54
CA GLN A 49 -11.34 -0.97 -21.76
C GLN A 49 -11.08 -1.09 -20.24
N LEU A 50 -10.36 -2.13 -19.79
CA LEU A 50 -9.99 -2.30 -18.40
C LEU A 50 -9.02 -1.21 -17.93
N ALA A 51 -8.02 -0.89 -18.74
CA ALA A 51 -7.03 0.16 -18.47
C ALA A 51 -7.72 1.52 -18.31
N ASP A 52 -8.62 1.89 -19.23
CA ASP A 52 -9.39 3.15 -19.18
C ASP A 52 -10.21 3.26 -17.89
N LEU A 53 -10.84 2.15 -17.46
CA LEU A 53 -11.60 2.10 -16.21
C LEU A 53 -10.69 2.35 -14.99
N PHE A 54 -9.52 1.72 -14.95
CA PHE A 54 -8.57 1.93 -13.84
C PHE A 54 -7.99 3.33 -13.88
N ILE A 55 -7.51 3.81 -15.02
CA ILE A 55 -6.94 5.15 -15.19
C ILE A 55 -7.93 6.23 -14.72
N SER A 56 -9.20 6.14 -15.13
CA SER A 56 -10.23 7.09 -14.72
C SER A 56 -10.50 7.04 -13.20
N THR A 57 -10.56 5.84 -12.63
CA THR A 57 -10.79 5.63 -11.20
C THR A 57 -9.61 6.14 -10.37
N GLU A 58 -8.39 5.83 -10.80
CA GLU A 58 -7.15 6.24 -10.13
C GLU A 58 -6.96 7.76 -10.19
N LYS A 59 -7.28 8.37 -11.33
CA LYS A 59 -7.27 9.82 -11.50
C LYS A 59 -8.14 10.51 -10.44
N ALA A 60 -9.36 10.02 -10.20
CA ALA A 60 -10.24 10.57 -9.16
C ALA A 60 -9.62 10.46 -7.75
N ILE A 61 -8.91 9.35 -7.44
CA ILE A 61 -8.24 9.17 -6.16
C ILE A 61 -7.03 10.13 -6.05
N TYR A 62 -6.23 10.30 -7.11
CA TYR A 62 -5.13 11.26 -7.14
C TYR A 62 -5.61 12.70 -6.94
N GLU A 63 -6.71 13.09 -7.59
CA GLU A 63 -7.34 14.40 -7.42
C GLU A 63 -7.83 14.61 -5.98
N GLN A 64 -8.42 13.59 -5.35
CA GLN A 64 -8.79 13.63 -3.95
C GLN A 64 -7.57 13.85 -3.04
N HIS A 65 -6.46 13.15 -3.29
CA HIS A 65 -5.21 13.34 -2.53
C HIS A 65 -4.68 14.78 -2.67
N GLN A 66 -4.70 15.36 -3.89
CA GLN A 66 -4.27 16.74 -4.11
C GLN A 66 -5.11 17.77 -3.35
N GLN A 67 -6.41 17.51 -3.19
CA GLN A 67 -7.35 18.40 -2.51
C GLN A 67 -7.33 18.21 -0.99
N THR A 68 -6.81 17.10 -0.49
CA THR A 68 -6.77 16.79 0.95
C THR A 68 -5.59 17.48 1.61
N LYS A 69 -5.87 18.36 2.59
CA LYS A 69 -4.81 19.05 3.35
C LYS A 69 -3.85 18.06 3.99
N GLY A 70 -2.56 18.29 3.83
CA GLY A 70 -1.48 17.45 4.38
C GLY A 70 -1.23 16.15 3.61
N SER A 71 -2.03 15.84 2.58
CA SER A 71 -1.80 14.70 1.71
C SER A 71 -0.76 15.02 0.63
N TRP A 72 -0.33 14.00 -0.11
CA TRP A 72 0.69 14.13 -1.16
C TRP A 72 0.46 13.13 -2.28
N LEU A 73 1.13 13.34 -3.40
CA LEU A 73 1.23 12.40 -4.50
C LEU A 73 2.57 11.69 -4.49
N GLY A 74 2.58 10.45 -4.92
CA GLY A 74 3.81 9.65 -5.01
C GLY A 74 4.38 9.30 -3.63
N TRP A 75 5.68 9.48 -3.49
CA TRP A 75 6.46 9.07 -2.33
C TRP A 75 6.92 10.27 -1.52
N ARG A 76 6.74 10.24 -0.19
CA ARG A 76 7.21 11.25 0.75
C ARG A 76 8.10 10.60 1.81
N ASN A 77 9.18 11.28 2.20
CA ASN A 77 10.12 10.78 3.19
C ASN A 77 9.59 10.92 4.61
N PHE A 78 9.64 9.83 5.33
CA PHE A 78 9.29 9.73 6.74
C PHE A 78 10.47 9.13 7.51
N LYS A 79 10.68 9.58 8.73
CA LYS A 79 11.61 8.95 9.68
C LYS A 79 10.87 7.99 10.59
N ILE A 80 11.53 6.91 10.95
CA ILE A 80 11.11 6.02 12.03
C ILE A 80 11.39 6.74 13.34
N ALA A 81 10.38 7.42 13.89
CA ALA A 81 10.52 8.21 15.11
C ALA A 81 10.64 7.32 16.35
N LYS A 82 10.00 6.14 16.34
CA LYS A 82 10.01 5.18 17.44
C LYS A 82 9.70 3.78 16.93
N LYS A 83 10.30 2.78 17.56
CA LYS A 83 9.97 1.35 17.38
C LYS A 83 9.46 0.76 18.70
N VAL A 84 8.42 -0.05 18.65
CA VAL A 84 7.90 -0.78 19.80
C VAL A 84 7.76 -2.25 19.42
N VAL A 85 8.48 -3.11 20.13
CA VAL A 85 8.35 -4.55 19.97
C VAL A 85 7.05 -4.98 20.64
N GLU A 86 6.12 -5.51 19.83
CA GLU A 86 4.81 -5.98 20.31
C GLU A 86 4.83 -7.49 20.61
N SER A 87 5.64 -8.23 19.88
CA SER A 87 5.90 -9.66 20.08
C SER A 87 7.23 -10.06 19.41
N ASP A 88 7.58 -11.34 19.46
CA ASP A 88 8.80 -11.87 18.84
C ASP A 88 8.86 -11.63 17.32
N GLU A 89 7.70 -11.56 16.68
CA GLU A 89 7.57 -11.39 15.22
C GLU A 89 7.04 -10.00 14.82
N ILE A 90 6.43 -9.23 15.73
CA ILE A 90 5.72 -7.98 15.38
C ILE A 90 6.37 -6.78 16.05
N THR A 91 6.68 -5.78 15.23
CA THR A 91 7.15 -4.47 15.69
C THR A 91 6.25 -3.37 15.13
N SER A 92 5.85 -2.44 15.99
CA SER A 92 5.16 -1.20 15.60
C SER A 92 6.16 -0.08 15.31
N PHE A 93 6.00 0.56 14.16
CA PHE A 93 6.82 1.67 13.68
C PHE A 93 5.99 2.95 13.71
N TYR A 94 6.46 3.93 14.45
CA TYR A 94 5.89 5.26 14.52
C TYR A 94 6.62 6.15 13.52
N LEU A 95 5.88 6.73 12.60
CA LEU A 95 6.41 7.44 11.44
C LEU A 95 6.07 8.93 11.53
N ALA A 96 7.07 9.78 11.36
CA ALA A 96 6.92 11.22 11.31
C ALA A 96 7.51 11.78 10.01
N PRO A 97 6.89 12.78 9.37
CA PRO A 97 7.39 13.36 8.13
C PRO A 97 8.74 14.04 8.37
N VAL A 98 9.69 13.82 7.45
CA VAL A 98 11.04 14.44 7.55
C VAL A 98 10.97 15.95 7.36
N ASP A 99 10.08 16.41 6.49
CA ASP A 99 9.85 17.82 6.20
C ASP A 99 9.05 18.58 7.29
N GLY A 100 8.59 17.88 8.33
CA GLY A 100 7.79 18.45 9.42
C GLY A 100 6.40 18.95 8.99
N GLY A 101 5.96 18.65 7.77
CA GLY A 101 4.66 19.09 7.26
C GLY A 101 3.49 18.30 7.86
N ASP A 102 2.28 18.86 7.71
CA ASP A 102 1.04 18.26 8.21
C ASP A 102 0.82 16.82 7.68
N LEU A 103 0.11 16.03 8.45
CA LEU A 103 -0.44 14.74 8.04
C LEU A 103 -1.90 14.89 7.57
N PRO A 104 -2.34 14.11 6.59
CA PRO A 104 -3.74 14.13 6.17
C PRO A 104 -4.62 13.44 7.21
N LYS A 105 -5.86 13.86 7.28
CA LYS A 105 -6.89 13.04 7.90
C LYS A 105 -7.11 11.80 7.03
N TYR A 106 -7.16 10.65 7.65
CA TYR A 106 -7.43 9.38 7.00
C TYR A 106 -8.54 8.62 7.74
N GLU A 107 -9.03 7.54 7.16
CA GLU A 107 -10.06 6.69 7.79
C GLU A 107 -9.42 5.44 8.41
N ALA A 108 -9.88 5.03 9.59
CA ALA A 108 -9.41 3.81 10.23
C ALA A 108 -9.67 2.58 9.33
N GLY A 109 -8.61 1.83 9.05
CA GLY A 109 -8.60 0.73 8.10
C GLY A 109 -7.85 1.04 6.80
N GLN A 110 -7.57 2.31 6.51
CA GLN A 110 -6.68 2.69 5.40
C GLN A 110 -5.25 2.22 5.65
N TYR A 111 -4.48 2.12 4.56
CA TYR A 111 -3.11 1.67 4.54
C TYR A 111 -2.21 2.63 3.76
N ILE A 112 -0.91 2.46 3.94
CA ILE A 112 0.14 3.11 3.17
C ILE A 112 0.98 2.05 2.47
N SER A 113 1.59 2.39 1.33
CA SER A 113 2.73 1.65 0.80
C SER A 113 4.00 2.21 1.43
N VAL A 114 4.83 1.32 1.96
CA VAL A 114 6.19 1.65 2.43
C VAL A 114 7.18 1.12 1.41
N ARG A 115 8.13 1.95 1.00
CA ARG A 115 9.18 1.59 0.05
C ARG A 115 10.55 1.74 0.71
N VAL A 116 11.31 0.64 0.74
CA VAL A 116 12.66 0.58 1.30
C VAL A 116 13.64 0.03 0.27
N PHE A 117 14.90 0.43 0.37
CA PHE A 117 15.96 -0.18 -0.42
C PHE A 117 16.30 -1.55 0.16
N VAL A 118 16.31 -2.57 -0.69
CA VAL A 118 16.65 -3.95 -0.34
C VAL A 118 18.01 -4.24 -0.94
N GLU A 119 19.02 -4.35 -0.11
CA GLU A 119 20.44 -4.53 -0.50
C GLU A 119 20.62 -5.75 -1.40
N GLU A 120 19.98 -6.88 -1.04
CA GLU A 120 20.11 -8.15 -1.76
C GLU A 120 19.55 -8.08 -3.18
N LEU A 121 18.61 -7.17 -3.43
CA LEU A 121 18.00 -6.97 -4.75
C LEU A 121 18.59 -5.78 -5.50
N GLY A 122 19.34 -4.91 -4.81
CA GLY A 122 19.89 -3.68 -5.37
C GLY A 122 18.83 -2.66 -5.81
N LEU A 123 17.61 -2.75 -5.27
CA LEU A 123 16.51 -1.87 -5.67
C LEU A 123 15.50 -1.61 -4.55
N LYS A 124 14.68 -0.57 -4.71
CA LYS A 124 13.61 -0.24 -3.77
C LYS A 124 12.41 -1.14 -3.98
N GLN A 125 11.90 -1.72 -2.89
CA GLN A 125 10.72 -2.58 -2.89
C GLN A 125 9.59 -1.96 -2.06
N PRO A 126 8.37 -1.87 -2.61
CA PRO A 126 7.19 -1.44 -1.86
C PRO A 126 6.43 -2.61 -1.23
N ARG A 127 5.79 -2.35 -0.07
CA ARG A 127 4.77 -3.23 0.54
C ARG A 127 3.71 -2.38 1.22
N GLN A 128 2.46 -2.86 1.20
CA GLN A 128 1.34 -2.21 1.87
C GLN A 128 1.28 -2.62 3.35
N TYR A 129 1.08 -1.64 4.22
CA TYR A 129 0.85 -1.84 5.64
C TYR A 129 -0.34 -0.98 6.09
N THR A 130 -1.29 -1.60 6.77
CA THR A 130 -2.43 -0.88 7.35
C THR A 130 -1.96 0.05 8.46
N LEU A 131 -2.54 1.24 8.52
CA LEU A 131 -2.35 2.15 9.63
C LEU A 131 -3.02 1.58 10.88
N SER A 132 -2.24 1.33 11.93
CA SER A 132 -2.68 0.65 13.16
C SER A 132 -2.93 1.59 14.33
N THR A 133 -3.06 2.91 14.06
CA THR A 133 -3.38 3.93 15.07
C THR A 133 -4.70 4.63 14.76
N SER A 134 -5.18 5.46 15.70
CA SER A 134 -6.33 6.33 15.46
C SER A 134 -6.01 7.37 14.37
N PRO A 135 -6.97 7.68 13.46
CA PRO A 135 -6.83 8.74 12.48
C PRO A 135 -6.63 10.16 13.06
N GLN A 136 -6.82 10.31 14.36
CA GLN A 136 -6.67 11.60 15.08
C GLN A 136 -5.25 11.80 15.65
N ALA A 137 -4.37 10.80 15.52
CA ALA A 137 -3.00 10.91 15.99
C ALA A 137 -2.17 11.89 15.11
N ASP A 138 -1.17 12.51 15.69
CA ASP A 138 -0.20 13.38 15.04
C ASP A 138 1.01 12.62 14.41
N TYR A 139 0.86 11.30 14.29
CA TYR A 139 1.84 10.38 13.69
C TYR A 139 1.11 9.26 12.93
N LEU A 140 1.80 8.63 12.00
CA LEU A 140 1.34 7.39 11.40
C LEU A 140 2.00 6.20 12.11
N ARG A 141 1.27 5.10 12.28
CA ARG A 141 1.81 3.87 12.85
C ARG A 141 1.43 2.68 11.98
N ILE A 142 2.43 1.86 11.68
CA ILE A 142 2.24 0.54 11.07
C ILE A 142 2.76 -0.52 12.04
N SER A 143 2.11 -1.67 12.09
CA SER A 143 2.57 -2.84 12.86
C SER A 143 2.94 -3.93 11.86
N VAL A 144 4.22 -4.25 11.81
CA VAL A 144 4.82 -5.12 10.78
C VAL A 144 5.20 -6.45 11.40
N LYS A 145 4.67 -7.53 10.84
CA LYS A 145 5.12 -8.87 11.13
C LYS A 145 6.38 -9.16 10.31
N ARG A 146 7.45 -9.61 10.98
CA ARG A 146 8.65 -10.09 10.30
C ARG A 146 8.35 -11.46 9.69
N GLU A 147 8.50 -11.57 8.41
CA GLU A 147 8.37 -12.84 7.69
C GLU A 147 9.74 -13.49 7.57
N ASP A 148 10.07 -14.32 8.54
CA ASP A 148 11.32 -15.09 8.56
C ASP A 148 11.27 -16.24 7.54
N GLN A 149 12.43 -16.75 7.16
CA GLN A 149 12.53 -17.93 6.29
C GLN A 149 11.80 -19.13 6.92
N LYS A 150 11.00 -19.84 6.12
CA LYS A 150 10.27 -21.04 6.55
C LYS A 150 10.48 -22.16 5.54
N GLY A 151 11.30 -23.15 5.89
CA GLY A 151 11.69 -24.20 4.96
C GLY A 151 12.34 -23.63 3.71
N ASP A 152 11.79 -23.94 2.54
CA ASP A 152 12.29 -23.45 1.24
C ASP A 152 11.77 -22.06 0.87
N LEU A 153 10.86 -21.46 1.66
CA LEU A 153 10.35 -20.10 1.44
C LEU A 153 11.36 -19.07 1.93
N VAL A 154 11.80 -18.20 1.03
CA VAL A 154 12.70 -17.08 1.36
C VAL A 154 12.05 -16.12 2.34
N ALA A 155 12.87 -15.52 3.19
CA ALA A 155 12.41 -14.46 4.09
C ALA A 155 11.83 -13.26 3.32
N GLY A 156 10.84 -12.60 3.92
CA GLY A 156 10.21 -11.42 3.32
C GLY A 156 11.18 -10.23 3.31
N TRP A 157 11.63 -9.80 2.13
CA TRP A 157 12.61 -8.74 1.94
C TRP A 157 12.29 -7.46 2.73
N VAL A 158 11.12 -6.87 2.47
CA VAL A 158 10.74 -5.57 3.04
C VAL A 158 10.50 -5.65 4.55
N SER A 159 9.84 -6.71 5.03
CA SER A 159 9.57 -6.86 6.48
C SER A 159 10.88 -7.01 7.27
N ASN A 160 11.83 -7.80 6.78
CA ASN A 160 13.14 -7.96 7.44
C ASN A 160 13.98 -6.69 7.36
N THR A 161 14.02 -6.02 6.20
CA THR A 161 14.68 -4.71 6.08
C THR A 161 14.14 -3.71 7.09
N LEU A 162 12.80 -3.56 7.19
CA LEU A 162 12.17 -2.66 8.17
C LEU A 162 12.55 -3.00 9.61
N HIS A 163 12.54 -4.28 9.98
CA HIS A 163 12.93 -4.70 11.32
C HIS A 163 14.40 -4.38 11.63
N GLY A 164 15.28 -4.41 10.62
CA GLY A 164 16.71 -4.06 10.73
C GLY A 164 16.99 -2.57 10.85
N LEU A 165 16.08 -1.70 10.38
CA LEU A 165 16.27 -0.26 10.44
C LEU A 165 16.23 0.26 11.88
N ALA A 166 17.10 1.23 12.19
CA ALA A 166 17.12 1.91 13.49
C ALA A 166 16.09 3.05 13.57
N GLU A 167 15.76 3.50 14.77
CA GLU A 167 15.07 4.78 14.97
C GLU A 167 15.92 5.91 14.35
N GLY A 168 15.25 6.86 13.71
CA GLY A 168 15.89 7.92 12.93
C GLY A 168 16.11 7.58 11.44
N SER A 169 16.06 6.30 11.05
CA SER A 169 16.16 5.90 9.64
C SER A 169 15.01 6.48 8.82
N GLU A 170 15.30 6.84 7.58
CA GLU A 170 14.31 7.36 6.63
C GLU A 170 13.77 6.24 5.73
N ILE A 171 12.47 6.31 5.46
CA ILE A 171 11.74 5.45 4.54
C ILE A 171 10.82 6.30 3.68
N GLU A 172 10.46 5.79 2.52
CA GLU A 172 9.48 6.46 1.66
C GLU A 172 8.10 5.82 1.83
N ILE A 173 7.07 6.64 1.96
CA ILE A 173 5.70 6.14 2.05
C ILE A 173 4.75 6.87 1.10
N SER A 174 3.68 6.17 0.68
CA SER A 174 2.56 6.78 -0.03
C SER A 174 1.61 7.48 0.93
N ALA A 175 0.76 8.37 0.39
CA ALA A 175 -0.37 8.89 1.17
C ALA A 175 -1.32 7.73 1.59
N PRO A 176 -2.02 7.88 2.75
CA PRO A 176 -3.03 6.91 3.17
C PRO A 176 -4.12 6.73 2.12
N THR A 177 -4.49 5.48 1.84
CA THR A 177 -5.55 5.14 0.88
C THR A 177 -6.20 3.82 1.27
N GLY A 178 -7.28 3.44 0.58
CA GLY A 178 -8.02 2.21 0.83
C GLY A 178 -9.47 2.47 1.22
N ASN A 179 -10.30 1.45 1.09
CA ASN A 179 -11.74 1.53 1.34
C ASN A 179 -12.27 0.45 2.30
N PHE A 180 -11.37 -0.22 3.02
CA PHE A 180 -11.75 -1.13 4.10
C PHE A 180 -11.86 -0.34 5.42
N CYS A 181 -12.95 0.42 5.56
CA CYS A 181 -13.18 1.32 6.69
C CYS A 181 -14.48 1.00 7.39
N LEU A 182 -14.70 1.60 8.57
CA LEU A 182 -15.99 1.49 9.26
C LEU A 182 -17.11 2.06 8.39
N ILE A 183 -18.17 1.26 8.19
CA ILE A 183 -19.34 1.68 7.40
C ILE A 183 -20.23 2.62 8.24
N ASP A 184 -20.49 2.25 9.49
CA ASP A 184 -21.32 3.03 10.42
C ASP A 184 -20.81 2.85 11.85
N PRO A 185 -20.15 3.86 12.43
CA PRO A 185 -19.60 3.77 13.78
C PRO A 185 -20.70 3.75 14.86
N ASN A 186 -21.93 4.15 14.55
CA ASN A 186 -23.04 4.18 15.50
C ASN A 186 -23.78 2.84 15.65
N LYS A 187 -23.48 1.87 14.78
CA LYS A 187 -24.04 0.52 14.85
C LYS A 187 -23.14 -0.42 15.64
N ARG A 188 -23.73 -1.57 16.03
CA ARG A 188 -22.92 -2.67 16.58
C ARG A 188 -21.96 -3.17 15.49
N ASN A 189 -20.67 -3.09 15.79
CA ASN A 189 -19.62 -3.61 14.92
C ASN A 189 -19.07 -4.92 15.51
N VAL A 190 -18.83 -5.92 14.67
CA VAL A 190 -18.18 -7.19 15.01
C VAL A 190 -16.91 -7.30 14.19
N PHE A 191 -15.78 -7.41 14.86
CA PHE A 191 -14.47 -7.52 14.22
C PHE A 191 -13.98 -8.97 14.29
N ILE A 192 -13.60 -9.53 13.13
CA ILE A 192 -13.04 -10.88 13.03
C ILE A 192 -11.73 -10.75 12.23
N SER A 193 -10.63 -11.20 12.83
CA SER A 193 -9.31 -11.11 12.19
C SER A 193 -8.51 -12.39 12.40
N GLY A 194 -7.53 -12.63 11.51
CA GLY A 194 -6.51 -13.65 11.62
C GLY A 194 -5.12 -13.02 11.54
N GLY A 195 -4.22 -13.37 12.46
CA GLY A 195 -2.85 -12.87 12.49
C GLY A 195 -2.76 -11.36 12.46
N VAL A 196 -1.88 -10.81 11.61
CA VAL A 196 -1.70 -9.34 11.44
C VAL A 196 -2.90 -8.63 10.80
N GLY A 197 -3.92 -9.34 10.32
CA GLY A 197 -5.21 -8.77 9.94
C GLY A 197 -5.92 -8.04 11.09
N LEU A 198 -5.40 -8.11 12.31
CA LEU A 198 -5.82 -7.32 13.46
C LEU A 198 -5.54 -5.81 13.28
N THR A 199 -4.56 -5.41 12.50
CA THR A 199 -4.12 -4.00 12.39
C THR A 199 -5.24 -3.01 12.01
N PRO A 200 -6.09 -3.24 10.99
CA PRO A 200 -7.22 -2.36 10.72
C PRO A 200 -8.26 -2.37 11.84
N MET A 201 -8.46 -3.51 12.50
CA MET A 201 -9.42 -3.61 13.61
C MET A 201 -8.99 -2.77 14.81
N VAL A 202 -7.69 -2.74 15.11
CA VAL A 202 -7.15 -1.88 16.19
C VAL A 202 -7.37 -0.40 15.86
N ALA A 203 -7.15 0.02 14.63
CA ALA A 203 -7.41 1.40 14.21
C ALA A 203 -8.90 1.77 14.34
N MET A 204 -9.79 0.87 13.88
CA MET A 204 -11.25 1.05 13.97
C MET A 204 -11.73 1.08 15.42
N LEU A 205 -11.23 0.18 16.29
CA LEU A 205 -11.55 0.18 17.71
C LEU A 205 -11.10 1.48 18.38
N ASN A 206 -9.89 1.94 18.13
CA ASN A 206 -9.38 3.20 18.65
C ASN A 206 -10.24 4.39 18.19
N GLN A 207 -10.71 4.38 16.95
CA GLN A 207 -11.64 5.40 16.47
C GLN A 207 -12.97 5.37 17.23
N LEU A 208 -13.55 4.18 17.45
CA LEU A 208 -14.83 4.03 18.18
C LEU A 208 -14.76 4.46 19.63
N VAL A 209 -13.61 4.31 20.28
CA VAL A 209 -13.43 4.70 21.71
C VAL A 209 -13.22 6.21 21.84
N THR A 210 -12.82 6.90 20.77
CA THR A 210 -12.56 8.36 20.78
C THR A 210 -13.75 9.19 20.27
N LEU A 211 -14.83 8.55 19.84
CA LEU A 211 -16.10 9.18 19.48
C LEU A 211 -17.00 9.33 20.70
#